data_2f9d5462f8a717fee3eec3d2fd3a8786
#
_entry.id   2f9d5462f8a717fee3eec3d2fd3a8786
#
_cell.length_a   1.000
_cell.length_b   1.000
_cell.length_c   1.000
_cell.angle_alpha   90.00
_cell.angle_beta   90.00
_cell.angle_gamma   90.00
#
_symmetry.space_group_name_H-M   'P 1'
#
loop_
_entity.id
_entity.type
_entity.pdbx_description
1 polymer ?
#
loop_
_entity_poly.entity_id
_entity_poly.type
_entity_poly.pdbx_seq_one_letter_code
_entity_poly.pdbx_strand_id
1 'polypeptide(L)'
;MSPARGRRPRTPIGSTFLAAGLLVGIGALAAYGLGRIELVPLLGGRIPVVAHDAYVTAAGAAPSVTNSCVVDWTILAGIAQVESRHGRIDGDHNVAADGDVVPPIRGRALDGTRGTQTIVDTDGGELDGDPDFDRAMGPLQFIPTTWSELGRDGNDDGAADPDNLYDASLTAVAHLCLREPGDYSDRGQLRRALIAYNASGRYADDVLDWIDRYRGSPLDQVLEQPDIGEA
;
A
#
# COMPACT_ATOMS: atom_id res chain seq x y z
N MET A 1 23.54 -62.71 -12.04
CA MET A 1 23.73 -61.50 -12.86
C MET A 1 22.49 -60.61 -12.64
N SER A 2 22.57 -59.63 -11.76
CA SER A 2 21.50 -58.65 -11.51
C SER A 2 21.90 -57.32 -12.15
N PRO A 3 20.97 -56.60 -12.80
CA PRO A 3 21.29 -55.32 -13.41
C PRO A 3 21.25 -54.19 -12.38
N ALA A 4 22.22 -53.29 -12.49
CA ALA A 4 22.42 -52.13 -11.69
C ALA A 4 21.29 -51.10 -11.90
N ARG A 5 20.73 -50.57 -10.77
CA ARG A 5 19.79 -49.45 -10.79
C ARG A 5 20.58 -48.14 -10.98
N GLY A 6 20.31 -47.47 -12.10
CA GLY A 6 20.83 -46.12 -12.37
C GLY A 6 20.26 -45.08 -11.39
N ARG A 7 21.16 -44.33 -10.79
CA ARG A 7 20.83 -43.13 -10.01
C ARG A 7 20.42 -42.00 -10.96
N ARG A 8 19.21 -41.47 -10.80
CA ARG A 8 18.78 -40.22 -11.43
C ARG A 8 19.47 -39.02 -10.75
N PRO A 9 19.94 -38.03 -11.52
CA PRO A 9 20.49 -36.80 -10.93
C PRO A 9 19.38 -35.99 -10.25
N ARG A 10 19.65 -35.51 -9.01
CA ARG A 10 18.84 -34.54 -8.34
C ARG A 10 19.11 -33.16 -8.96
N THR A 11 18.09 -32.54 -9.54
CA THR A 11 18.09 -31.13 -9.92
C THR A 11 18.08 -30.28 -8.65
N PRO A 12 18.87 -29.19 -8.58
CA PRO A 12 18.79 -28.26 -7.46
C PRO A 12 17.45 -27.51 -7.55
N ILE A 13 16.71 -27.52 -6.45
CA ILE A 13 15.52 -26.70 -6.27
C ILE A 13 16.02 -25.27 -6.12
N GLY A 14 15.89 -24.48 -7.18
CA GLY A 14 16.07 -23.04 -7.11
C GLY A 14 14.95 -22.46 -6.24
N SER A 15 15.34 -21.82 -5.16
CA SER A 15 14.43 -21.06 -4.32
C SER A 15 13.95 -19.83 -5.09
N THR A 16 12.82 -19.97 -5.74
CA THR A 16 12.09 -18.80 -6.29
C THR A 16 11.28 -18.24 -5.14
N PHE A 17 11.76 -17.17 -4.52
CA PHE A 17 10.94 -16.37 -3.64
C PHE A 17 9.86 -15.68 -4.47
N LEU A 18 8.67 -16.24 -4.47
CA LEU A 18 7.46 -15.57 -4.98
C LEU A 18 7.08 -14.48 -3.98
N ALA A 19 7.25 -13.24 -4.37
CA ALA A 19 6.67 -12.11 -3.66
C ALA A 19 5.15 -12.29 -3.62
N ALA A 20 4.60 -12.45 -2.42
CA ALA A 20 3.18 -12.54 -2.20
C ALA A 20 2.56 -11.14 -2.34
N GLY A 21 1.91 -10.87 -3.45
CA GLY A 21 1.12 -9.67 -3.64
C GLY A 21 -0.31 -9.84 -3.15
N LEU A 22 -0.79 -8.86 -2.41
CA LEU A 22 -2.09 -8.85 -1.77
C LEU A 22 -3.19 -8.48 -2.77
N LEU A 23 -4.12 -9.38 -3.06
CA LEU A 23 -5.37 -9.07 -3.78
C LEU A 23 -6.47 -8.74 -2.75
N VAL A 24 -6.60 -7.48 -2.37
CA VAL A 24 -7.82 -7.01 -1.71
C VAL A 24 -8.84 -6.67 -2.78
N GLY A 25 -9.77 -7.59 -3.04
CA GLY A 25 -10.86 -7.38 -3.98
C GLY A 25 -11.91 -6.43 -3.40
N ILE A 26 -11.81 -5.14 -3.72
CA ILE A 26 -12.93 -4.22 -3.53
C ILE A 26 -13.86 -4.41 -4.73
N GLY A 27 -15.09 -4.89 -4.46
CA GLY A 27 -16.12 -5.07 -5.49
C GLY A 27 -16.53 -3.74 -6.11
N ALA A 28 -16.08 -3.49 -7.34
CA ALA A 28 -16.58 -2.39 -8.13
C ALA A 28 -17.94 -2.76 -8.74
N LEU A 29 -18.99 -2.01 -8.39
CA LEU A 29 -20.25 -1.97 -9.13
C LEU A 29 -20.00 -1.33 -10.51
N ALA A 30 -20.05 -2.15 -11.54
CA ALA A 30 -20.01 -1.69 -12.92
C ALA A 30 -21.35 -1.00 -13.26
N ALA A 31 -21.32 0.32 -13.43
CA ALA A 31 -22.37 1.03 -14.14
C ALA A 31 -21.97 1.16 -15.62
N TYR A 32 -22.71 0.52 -16.49
CA TYR A 32 -22.60 0.66 -17.96
C TYR A 32 -23.21 1.97 -18.42
N GLY A 33 -22.51 2.68 -19.29
CA GLY A 33 -23.15 3.44 -20.33
C GLY A 33 -22.92 4.93 -20.40
N LEU A 34 -22.38 5.35 -21.55
CA LEU A 34 -22.42 6.63 -22.21
C LEU A 34 -21.37 7.68 -21.82
N GLY A 35 -20.53 7.91 -22.81
CA GLY A 35 -19.44 8.87 -22.78
C GLY A 35 -19.88 10.29 -22.48
N ARG A 36 -19.15 10.85 -21.58
CA ARG A 36 -18.60 12.20 -21.54
C ARG A 36 -17.82 12.30 -20.26
N ILE A 37 -16.57 12.69 -20.40
CA ILE A 37 -15.74 13.11 -19.28
C ILE A 37 -16.35 14.43 -18.81
N GLU A 38 -17.18 14.38 -17.82
CA GLU A 38 -17.55 15.53 -17.00
C GLU A 38 -17.06 15.24 -15.60
N LEU A 39 -16.10 16.09 -15.19
CA LEU A 39 -15.90 16.54 -13.82
C LEU A 39 -16.68 15.72 -12.78
N VAL A 40 -16.30 14.45 -12.62
CA VAL A 40 -16.69 13.75 -11.40
C VAL A 40 -15.86 14.45 -10.32
N PRO A 41 -16.47 15.26 -9.44
CA PRO A 41 -15.75 15.77 -8.29
C PRO A 41 -15.06 14.59 -7.66
N LEU A 42 -13.90 14.81 -7.02
CA LEU A 42 -13.17 13.81 -6.22
C LEU A 42 -14.01 13.35 -5.01
N LEU A 43 -15.29 13.00 -5.25
CA LEU A 43 -16.21 12.50 -4.26
C LEU A 43 -15.62 11.18 -3.74
N GLY A 44 -15.05 11.24 -2.54
CA GLY A 44 -14.37 10.12 -1.88
C GLY A 44 -12.87 10.00 -2.14
N GLY A 45 -12.24 10.91 -2.91
CA GLY A 45 -10.79 10.90 -3.16
C GLY A 45 -10.05 12.09 -2.58
N ARG A 46 -10.69 12.90 -1.73
CA ARG A 46 -10.00 14.00 -1.05
C ARG A 46 -9.09 13.44 0.04
N ILE A 47 -7.94 14.07 0.15
CA ILE A 47 -6.87 13.67 1.05
C ILE A 47 -6.98 14.47 2.34
N PRO A 48 -7.03 13.84 3.53
CA PRO A 48 -6.87 14.55 4.79
C PRO A 48 -5.57 15.35 4.80
N VAL A 49 -5.58 16.54 5.40
CA VAL A 49 -4.39 17.40 5.45
C VAL A 49 -3.21 16.68 6.10
N VAL A 50 -3.45 15.96 7.20
CA VAL A 50 -2.42 15.17 7.89
C VAL A 50 -1.86 14.05 7.00
N ALA A 51 -2.72 13.39 6.20
CA ALA A 51 -2.26 12.35 5.28
C ALA A 51 -1.39 12.93 4.16
N HIS A 52 -1.77 14.09 3.61
CA HIS A 52 -0.94 14.79 2.63
C HIS A 52 0.44 15.15 3.21
N ASP A 53 0.48 15.66 4.44
CA ASP A 53 1.73 16.00 5.12
C ASP A 53 2.62 14.76 5.29
N ALA A 54 2.04 13.64 5.74
CA ALA A 54 2.75 12.37 5.84
C ALA A 54 3.33 11.91 4.49
N TYR A 55 2.56 12.03 3.39
CA TYR A 55 3.05 11.63 2.06
C TYR A 55 4.18 12.54 1.56
N VAL A 56 4.08 13.85 1.76
CA VAL A 56 5.13 14.81 1.37
C VAL A 56 6.40 14.56 2.17
N THR A 57 6.28 14.37 3.49
CA THR A 57 7.40 14.08 4.39
C THR A 57 8.10 12.79 3.97
N ALA A 58 7.37 11.70 3.80
CA ALA A 58 7.91 10.40 3.40
C ALA A 58 8.56 10.45 2.00
N ALA A 59 7.92 11.10 1.02
CA ALA A 59 8.50 11.26 -0.32
C ALA A 59 9.81 12.06 -0.29
N GLY A 60 9.89 13.11 0.54
CA GLY A 60 11.10 13.88 0.77
C GLY A 60 12.24 13.07 1.39
N ALA A 61 11.91 12.03 2.17
CA ALA A 61 12.88 11.14 2.80
C ALA A 61 13.40 10.01 1.88
N ALA A 62 12.83 9.82 0.68
CA ALA A 62 13.23 8.75 -0.25
C ALA A 62 14.76 8.67 -0.52
N PRO A 63 15.51 9.80 -0.70
CA PRO A 63 16.95 9.76 -0.87
C PRO A 63 17.71 9.18 0.33
N SER A 64 17.14 9.20 1.55
CA SER A 64 17.75 8.58 2.72
C SER A 64 17.60 7.05 2.73
N VAL A 65 16.61 6.52 2.03
CA VAL A 65 16.43 5.07 1.83
C VAL A 65 17.41 4.55 0.78
N THR A 66 17.44 5.16 -0.40
CA THR A 66 18.43 4.91 -1.43
C THR A 66 18.65 6.16 -2.31
N ASN A 67 19.90 6.46 -2.65
CA ASN A 67 20.26 7.66 -3.41
C ASN A 67 19.67 7.70 -4.84
N SER A 68 19.19 6.59 -5.36
CA SER A 68 18.63 6.47 -6.71
C SER A 68 17.11 6.48 -6.77
N CYS A 69 16.44 6.59 -5.61
CA CYS A 69 14.98 6.52 -5.55
C CYS A 69 14.37 7.93 -5.51
N VAL A 70 13.51 8.20 -6.47
CA VAL A 70 12.75 9.44 -6.55
C VAL A 70 11.26 9.10 -6.46
N VAL A 71 10.64 9.52 -5.37
CA VAL A 71 9.21 9.30 -5.09
C VAL A 71 8.50 10.65 -5.06
N ASP A 72 7.41 10.76 -5.79
CA ASP A 72 6.48 11.89 -5.69
C ASP A 72 5.36 11.56 -4.70
N TRP A 73 4.92 12.52 -3.89
CA TRP A 73 3.90 12.29 -2.87
C TRP A 73 2.58 11.72 -3.41
N THR A 74 2.25 12.03 -4.67
CA THR A 74 1.04 11.51 -5.33
C THR A 74 1.06 9.99 -5.49
N ILE A 75 2.25 9.37 -5.50
CA ILE A 75 2.40 7.91 -5.54
C ILE A 75 1.88 7.30 -4.25
N LEU A 76 2.30 7.85 -3.10
CA LEU A 76 1.83 7.39 -1.80
C LEU A 76 0.33 7.66 -1.62
N ALA A 77 -0.14 8.81 -2.07
CA ALA A 77 -1.56 9.14 -2.07
C ALA A 77 -2.39 8.17 -2.92
N GLY A 78 -1.90 7.80 -4.11
CA GLY A 78 -2.57 6.82 -4.98
C GLY A 78 -2.65 5.44 -4.34
N ILE A 79 -1.56 4.97 -3.71
CA ILE A 79 -1.52 3.72 -2.95
C ILE A 79 -2.53 3.79 -1.80
N ALA A 80 -2.44 4.79 -0.93
CA ALA A 80 -3.30 4.94 0.24
C ALA A 80 -4.79 5.07 -0.12
N GLN A 81 -5.11 5.70 -1.24
CA GLN A 81 -6.49 5.78 -1.73
C GLN A 81 -7.04 4.40 -2.10
N VAL A 82 -6.25 3.57 -2.76
CA VAL A 82 -6.67 2.23 -3.17
C VAL A 82 -6.73 1.28 -1.97
N GLU A 83 -5.77 1.39 -1.05
CA GLU A 83 -5.68 0.51 0.12
C GLU A 83 -6.77 0.79 1.17
N SER A 84 -6.98 2.06 1.53
CA SER A 84 -7.84 2.39 2.68
C SER A 84 -8.61 3.71 2.56
N ARG A 85 -8.58 4.38 1.38
CA ARG A 85 -9.10 5.74 1.26
C ARG A 85 -8.45 6.71 2.25
N HIS A 86 -7.12 6.67 2.32
CA HIS A 86 -6.31 7.47 3.23
C HIS A 86 -6.59 7.20 4.72
N GLY A 87 -6.77 5.94 5.10
CA GLY A 87 -7.06 5.55 6.48
C GLY A 87 -8.53 5.67 6.88
N ARG A 88 -9.47 5.79 5.91
CA ARG A 88 -10.91 6.01 6.20
C ARG A 88 -11.82 5.01 5.50
N ILE A 89 -11.37 3.77 5.42
CA ILE A 89 -12.19 2.68 4.89
C ILE A 89 -13.49 2.54 5.71
N ASP A 90 -14.60 2.27 5.01
CA ASP A 90 -15.93 2.02 5.60
C ASP A 90 -16.54 3.17 6.44
N GLY A 91 -15.87 4.35 6.53
CA GLY A 91 -16.40 5.53 7.20
C GLY A 91 -16.32 5.54 8.72
N ASP A 92 -15.85 4.45 9.33
CA ASP A 92 -15.77 4.29 10.79
C ASP A 92 -14.39 4.62 11.36
N HIS A 93 -13.40 4.87 10.48
CA HIS A 93 -12.03 5.20 10.84
C HIS A 93 -11.77 6.69 10.71
N ASN A 94 -10.99 7.23 11.61
CA ASN A 94 -10.55 8.62 11.62
C ASN A 94 -9.04 8.69 11.68
N VAL A 95 -8.47 9.72 11.07
CA VAL A 95 -7.04 10.02 11.12
C VAL A 95 -6.83 11.16 12.10
N ALA A 96 -6.11 10.89 13.19
CA ALA A 96 -5.78 11.87 14.21
C ALA A 96 -4.68 12.84 13.72
N ALA A 97 -4.48 13.94 14.44
CA ALA A 97 -3.53 14.98 14.03
C ALA A 97 -2.05 14.53 14.08
N ASP A 98 -1.74 13.49 14.86
CA ASP A 98 -0.43 12.84 14.94
C ASP A 98 -0.22 11.76 13.88
N GLY A 99 -1.24 11.50 13.06
CA GLY A 99 -1.21 10.51 11.99
C GLY A 99 -1.80 9.15 12.35
N ASP A 100 -2.20 8.94 13.60
CA ASP A 100 -2.82 7.68 14.02
C ASP A 100 -4.18 7.45 13.38
N VAL A 101 -4.41 6.24 12.92
CA VAL A 101 -5.69 5.80 12.37
C VAL A 101 -6.47 5.05 13.44
N VAL A 102 -7.61 5.61 13.85
CA VAL A 102 -8.41 5.09 14.96
C VAL A 102 -9.85 4.82 14.51
N PRO A 103 -10.38 3.61 14.77
CA PRO A 103 -9.67 2.41 15.24
C PRO A 103 -8.63 1.89 14.23
N PRO A 104 -7.71 1.00 14.64
CA PRO A 104 -6.75 0.37 13.74
C PRO A 104 -7.44 -0.37 12.58
N ILE A 105 -6.90 -0.23 11.37
CA ILE A 105 -7.43 -0.93 10.20
C ILE A 105 -6.81 -2.32 10.11
N ARG A 106 -7.67 -3.35 10.05
CA ARG A 106 -7.27 -4.73 9.82
C ARG A 106 -8.03 -5.30 8.63
N GLY A 107 -7.29 -5.77 7.65
CA GLY A 107 -7.84 -6.46 6.50
C GLY A 107 -8.45 -7.81 6.87
N ARG A 108 -8.97 -8.49 5.86
CA ARG A 108 -9.46 -9.87 6.05
C ARG A 108 -8.28 -10.80 6.30
N ALA A 109 -8.54 -11.90 7.04
CA ALA A 109 -7.59 -12.99 7.16
C ALA A 109 -7.17 -13.50 5.77
N LEU A 110 -5.89 -13.69 5.58
CA LEU A 110 -5.32 -14.23 4.34
C LEU A 110 -5.39 -15.76 4.34
N ASP A 111 -6.62 -16.27 4.43
CA ASP A 111 -6.93 -17.71 4.57
C ASP A 111 -7.16 -18.42 3.23
N GLY A 112 -6.96 -17.75 2.11
CA GLY A 112 -7.20 -18.28 0.77
C GLY A 112 -8.66 -18.25 0.33
N THR A 113 -9.59 -17.75 1.16
CA THR A 113 -11.00 -17.59 0.80
C THR A 113 -11.28 -16.23 0.19
N ARG A 114 -12.42 -16.09 -0.49
CA ARG A 114 -12.92 -14.80 -1.05
C ARG A 114 -11.90 -14.02 -1.88
N GLY A 115 -10.97 -14.74 -2.53
CA GLY A 115 -9.96 -14.13 -3.41
C GLY A 115 -8.69 -13.67 -2.69
N THR A 116 -8.53 -13.94 -1.40
CA THR A 116 -7.27 -13.73 -0.69
C THR A 116 -6.26 -14.83 -1.01
N GLN A 117 -4.98 -14.54 -0.85
CA GLN A 117 -3.93 -15.57 -0.80
C GLN A 117 -3.94 -16.25 0.56
N THR A 118 -3.38 -17.47 0.63
CA THR A 118 -3.17 -18.14 1.92
C THR A 118 -1.80 -17.72 2.46
N ILE A 119 -1.79 -16.94 3.55
CA ILE A 119 -0.60 -16.59 4.31
C ILE A 119 -0.88 -16.96 5.77
N VAL A 120 -0.23 -18.04 6.20
CA VAL A 120 -0.30 -18.50 7.59
C VAL A 120 0.38 -17.47 8.47
N ASP A 121 -0.13 -17.29 9.68
CA ASP A 121 0.40 -16.37 10.68
C ASP A 121 1.95 -16.42 10.77
N THR A 122 2.58 -15.25 10.78
CA THR A 122 4.04 -15.10 10.75
C THR A 122 4.61 -14.44 12.00
N ASP A 123 3.77 -13.90 12.90
CA ASP A 123 4.21 -13.17 14.08
C ASP A 123 3.49 -13.58 15.39
N GLY A 124 2.62 -14.60 15.34
CA GLY A 124 1.81 -15.03 16.48
C GLY A 124 0.64 -14.12 16.78
N GLY A 125 0.22 -13.32 15.78
CA GLY A 125 -0.84 -12.32 15.91
C GLY A 125 -0.41 -11.09 16.72
N GLU A 126 0.89 -10.83 16.86
CA GLU A 126 1.41 -9.72 17.66
C GLU A 126 1.03 -8.37 17.05
N LEU A 127 1.13 -8.22 15.73
CA LEU A 127 0.88 -6.97 15.02
C LEU A 127 -0.58 -6.83 14.54
N ASP A 128 -1.15 -7.92 14.04
CA ASP A 128 -2.46 -7.87 13.37
C ASP A 128 -3.62 -8.46 14.18
N GLY A 129 -3.31 -9.18 15.26
CA GLY A 129 -4.27 -9.78 16.18
C GLY A 129 -4.85 -11.14 15.74
N ASP A 130 -4.32 -11.77 14.67
CA ASP A 130 -4.81 -13.05 14.16
C ASP A 130 -3.70 -14.12 14.26
N PRO A 131 -3.82 -15.11 15.19
CA PRO A 131 -2.77 -16.11 15.38
C PRO A 131 -2.83 -17.27 14.37
N ASP A 132 -3.77 -17.26 13.42
CA ASP A 132 -3.94 -18.33 12.44
C ASP A 132 -3.46 -17.89 11.03
N PHE A 133 -3.75 -16.64 10.64
CA PHE A 133 -3.43 -16.09 9.32
C PHE A 133 -3.05 -14.62 9.42
N ASP A 134 -2.05 -14.19 8.67
CA ASP A 134 -1.72 -12.77 8.53
C ASP A 134 -2.92 -11.95 8.01
N ARG A 135 -3.01 -10.70 8.48
CA ARG A 135 -3.92 -9.66 7.96
C ARG A 135 -3.14 -8.47 7.49
N ALA A 136 -3.67 -7.78 6.50
CA ALA A 136 -3.17 -6.47 6.12
C ALA A 136 -3.50 -5.44 7.22
N MET A 137 -2.55 -4.54 7.51
CA MET A 137 -2.61 -3.61 8.63
C MET A 137 -2.48 -2.16 8.18
N GLY A 138 -3.20 -1.30 8.86
CA GLY A 138 -3.07 0.14 8.78
C GLY A 138 -3.51 0.77 7.45
N PRO A 139 -3.24 2.06 7.27
CA PRO A 139 -3.72 2.84 6.12
C PRO A 139 -3.11 2.40 4.78
N LEU A 140 -1.93 1.76 4.79
CA LEU A 140 -1.26 1.26 3.58
C LEU A 140 -1.21 -0.26 3.48
N GLN A 141 -1.97 -0.97 4.35
CA GLN A 141 -2.27 -2.39 4.28
C GLN A 141 -1.04 -3.32 4.19
N PHE A 142 -0.04 -3.07 5.04
CA PHE A 142 1.12 -3.95 5.16
C PHE A 142 0.78 -5.24 5.91
N ILE A 143 1.33 -6.36 5.46
CA ILE A 143 1.28 -7.61 6.22
C ILE A 143 2.42 -7.68 7.25
N PRO A 144 2.27 -8.46 8.36
CA PRO A 144 3.26 -8.59 9.42
C PRO A 144 4.67 -8.85 8.92
N THR A 145 4.84 -9.77 7.99
CA THR A 145 6.16 -10.09 7.40
C THR A 145 6.84 -8.88 6.76
N THR A 146 6.08 -8.11 5.96
CA THR A 146 6.62 -6.91 5.30
C THR A 146 6.93 -5.83 6.32
N TRP A 147 6.06 -5.65 7.32
CA TRP A 147 6.27 -4.67 8.39
C TRP A 147 7.51 -4.97 9.21
N SER A 148 7.69 -6.23 9.63
CA SER A 148 8.85 -6.67 10.40
C SER A 148 10.18 -6.46 9.63
N GLU A 149 10.16 -6.55 8.30
CA GLU A 149 11.35 -6.33 7.46
C GLU A 149 11.62 -4.85 7.19
N LEU A 150 10.58 -4.07 6.89
CA LEU A 150 10.70 -2.74 6.31
C LEU A 150 10.13 -1.60 7.17
N GLY A 151 9.46 -1.90 8.27
CA GLY A 151 8.82 -0.90 9.14
C GLY A 151 9.78 0.23 9.52
N ARG A 152 9.31 1.47 9.43
CA ARG A 152 10.07 2.70 9.70
C ARG A 152 9.27 3.61 10.61
N ASP A 153 9.97 4.24 11.53
CA ASP A 153 9.49 5.37 12.31
C ASP A 153 9.56 6.62 11.42
N GLY A 154 8.43 7.14 11.02
CA GLY A 154 8.28 8.26 10.09
C GLY A 154 7.88 9.56 10.76
N ASN A 155 7.42 9.49 12.01
CA ASN A 155 7.06 10.64 12.85
C ASN A 155 8.11 10.97 13.93
N ASP A 156 9.21 10.16 14.00
CA ASP A 156 10.32 10.31 14.94
C ASP A 156 9.88 10.19 16.43
N ASP A 157 8.84 9.38 16.73
CA ASP A 157 8.39 9.13 18.10
C ASP A 157 9.12 8.00 18.82
N GLY A 158 9.95 7.25 18.10
CA GLY A 158 10.78 6.16 18.60
C GLY A 158 10.17 4.78 18.42
N ALA A 159 9.02 4.66 17.76
CA ALA A 159 8.37 3.41 17.42
C ALA A 159 7.99 3.38 15.94
N ALA A 160 7.88 2.21 15.34
CA ALA A 160 7.29 2.05 14.02
C ALA A 160 5.92 1.39 14.18
N ASP A 161 4.84 2.13 13.88
CA ASP A 161 3.45 1.68 14.03
C ASP A 161 2.77 1.56 12.65
N PRO A 162 2.29 0.37 12.24
CA PRO A 162 1.60 0.20 10.97
C PRO A 162 0.29 0.99 10.88
N ASP A 163 -0.28 1.41 11.99
CA ASP A 163 -1.51 2.20 12.05
C ASP A 163 -1.27 3.72 12.02
N ASN A 164 0.00 4.16 12.08
CA ASN A 164 0.36 5.56 11.91
C ASN A 164 0.65 5.88 10.43
N LEU A 165 0.08 6.98 9.91
CA LEU A 165 0.23 7.38 8.50
C LEU A 165 1.66 7.79 8.12
N TYR A 166 2.43 8.43 9.01
CA TYR A 166 3.81 8.83 8.73
C TYR A 166 4.70 7.59 8.61
N ASP A 167 4.56 6.66 9.55
CA ASP A 167 5.33 5.41 9.58
C ASP A 167 5.00 4.52 8.39
N ALA A 168 3.71 4.34 8.13
CA ALA A 168 3.24 3.58 6.98
C ALA A 168 3.70 4.20 5.67
N SER A 169 3.69 5.55 5.54
CA SER A 169 4.15 6.24 4.34
C SER A 169 5.66 6.10 4.11
N LEU A 170 6.47 6.25 5.16
CA LEU A 170 7.91 6.05 5.06
C LEU A 170 8.26 4.58 4.78
N THR A 171 7.51 3.65 5.36
CA THR A 171 7.62 2.21 5.08
C THR A 171 7.26 1.91 3.62
N ALA A 172 6.24 2.58 3.05
CA ALA A 172 5.90 2.43 1.63
C ALA A 172 7.01 2.93 0.71
N VAL A 173 7.65 4.06 1.05
CA VAL A 173 8.85 4.52 0.34
C VAL A 173 9.95 3.48 0.44
N ALA A 174 10.23 2.92 1.62
CA ALA A 174 11.23 1.89 1.80
C ALA A 174 10.91 0.64 0.95
N HIS A 175 9.65 0.20 0.95
CA HIS A 175 9.20 -0.94 0.16
C HIS A 175 9.43 -0.71 -1.34
N LEU A 176 8.96 0.40 -1.88
CA LEU A 176 9.13 0.75 -3.29
C LEU A 176 10.62 0.83 -3.66
N CYS A 177 11.39 1.63 -2.92
CA CYS A 177 12.79 1.95 -3.24
C CYS A 177 13.74 0.76 -3.08
N LEU A 178 13.47 -0.17 -2.16
CA LEU A 178 14.31 -1.34 -1.92
C LEU A 178 13.94 -2.53 -2.81
N ARG A 179 12.67 -2.66 -3.20
CA ARG A 179 12.20 -3.76 -4.07
C ARG A 179 12.42 -3.47 -5.55
N GLU A 180 12.17 -2.23 -5.98
CA GLU A 180 12.28 -1.80 -7.38
C GLU A 180 12.97 -0.42 -7.46
N PRO A 181 14.27 -0.31 -7.17
CA PRO A 181 14.97 0.96 -7.15
C PRO A 181 14.86 1.72 -8.48
N GLY A 182 14.62 3.03 -8.43
CA GLY A 182 14.59 3.84 -9.65
C GLY A 182 13.91 5.18 -9.53
N ASP A 183 13.79 5.85 -10.67
CA ASP A 183 13.06 7.11 -10.82
C ASP A 183 11.61 6.81 -11.26
N TYR A 184 10.67 7.06 -10.38
CA TYR A 184 9.26 6.81 -10.63
C TYR A 184 8.55 7.95 -11.41
N SER A 185 9.29 8.90 -11.95
CA SER A 185 8.79 9.75 -13.04
C SER A 185 8.61 8.95 -14.34
N ASP A 186 9.38 7.84 -14.52
CA ASP A 186 9.10 6.85 -15.57
C ASP A 186 7.90 5.97 -15.20
N ARG A 187 6.83 6.09 -16.01
CA ARG A 187 5.57 5.35 -15.77
C ARG A 187 5.75 3.82 -15.81
N GLY A 188 6.65 3.34 -16.66
CA GLY A 188 6.93 1.90 -16.76
C GLY A 188 7.64 1.37 -15.51
N GLN A 189 8.61 2.14 -15.00
CA GLN A 189 9.30 1.85 -13.73
C GLN A 189 8.30 1.86 -12.57
N LEU A 190 7.49 2.93 -12.47
CA LEU A 190 6.46 3.04 -11.43
C LEU A 190 5.49 1.86 -11.47
N ARG A 191 5.00 1.48 -12.67
CA ARG A 191 4.10 0.33 -12.79
C ARG A 191 4.72 -0.98 -12.31
N ARG A 192 6.02 -1.21 -12.55
CA ARG A 192 6.72 -2.39 -12.02
C ARG A 192 6.80 -2.35 -10.50
N ALA A 193 7.12 -1.19 -9.93
CA ALA A 193 7.17 -1.01 -8.48
C ALA A 193 5.80 -1.24 -7.82
N LEU A 194 4.72 -0.78 -8.43
CA LEU A 194 3.36 -1.04 -7.95
C LEU A 194 2.95 -2.52 -8.06
N ILE A 195 3.41 -3.23 -9.10
CA ILE A 195 3.23 -4.69 -9.19
C ILE A 195 4.07 -5.43 -8.14
N ALA A 196 5.24 -4.91 -7.78
CA ALA A 196 6.04 -5.49 -6.69
C ALA A 196 5.41 -5.19 -5.32
N TYR A 197 4.69 -4.05 -5.17
CA TYR A 197 3.94 -3.70 -3.96
C TYR A 197 2.75 -4.63 -3.76
N ASN A 198 1.97 -4.85 -4.82
CA ASN A 198 0.84 -5.77 -4.84
C ASN A 198 0.85 -6.51 -6.18
N ALA A 199 0.98 -7.85 -6.19
CA ALA A 199 1.17 -8.69 -7.37
C ALA A 199 -0.04 -8.68 -8.35
N SER A 200 -0.66 -7.53 -8.56
CA SER A 200 -1.83 -7.34 -9.41
C SER A 200 -1.62 -6.21 -10.42
N GLY A 201 -1.69 -6.54 -11.70
CA GLY A 201 -1.68 -5.53 -12.76
C GLY A 201 -2.86 -4.57 -12.68
N ARG A 202 -4.04 -5.05 -12.25
CA ARG A 202 -5.22 -4.21 -12.03
C ARG A 202 -4.99 -3.21 -10.89
N TYR A 203 -4.43 -3.67 -9.78
CA TYR A 203 -4.07 -2.80 -8.67
C TYR A 203 -3.14 -1.66 -9.14
N ALA A 204 -2.08 -2.01 -9.88
CA ALA A 204 -1.16 -1.03 -10.40
C ALA A 204 -1.87 -0.01 -11.32
N ASP A 205 -2.80 -0.45 -12.16
CA ASP A 205 -3.55 0.42 -13.05
C ASP A 205 -4.51 1.34 -12.26
N ASP A 206 -5.22 0.81 -11.24
CA ASP A 206 -6.10 1.58 -10.35
C ASP A 206 -5.30 2.66 -9.56
N VAL A 207 -4.11 2.33 -9.05
CA VAL A 207 -3.22 3.30 -8.37
C VAL A 207 -2.72 4.37 -9.34
N LEU A 208 -2.30 3.98 -10.55
CA LEU A 208 -1.84 4.93 -11.57
C LEU A 208 -2.94 5.92 -11.99
N ASP A 209 -4.19 5.48 -12.06
CA ASP A 209 -5.33 6.34 -12.36
C ASP A 209 -5.55 7.40 -11.26
N TRP A 210 -5.36 7.04 -9.98
CA TRP A 210 -5.42 7.99 -8.88
C TRP A 210 -4.24 8.96 -8.88
N ILE A 211 -3.03 8.49 -9.14
CA ILE A 211 -1.84 9.33 -9.28
C ILE A 211 -2.06 10.39 -10.35
N ASP A 212 -2.58 9.99 -11.52
CA ASP A 212 -2.86 10.92 -12.62
C ASP A 212 -3.91 11.96 -12.24
N ARG A 213 -4.95 11.58 -11.50
CA ARG A 213 -5.97 12.50 -10.98
C ARG A 213 -5.37 13.52 -10.01
N TYR A 214 -4.57 13.06 -9.05
CA TYR A 214 -3.93 13.95 -8.07
C TYR A 214 -2.95 14.91 -8.74
N ARG A 215 -2.15 14.47 -9.70
CA ARG A 215 -1.26 15.32 -10.49
C ARG A 215 -1.98 16.32 -11.39
N GLY A 216 -3.11 15.95 -11.91
CA GLY A 216 -3.91 16.76 -12.82
C GLY A 216 -4.83 17.76 -12.15
N SER A 217 -4.97 17.73 -10.81
CA SER A 217 -5.88 18.58 -10.05
C SER A 217 -5.15 19.64 -9.23
N PRO A 218 -5.70 20.85 -9.08
CA PRO A 218 -5.18 21.83 -8.13
C PRO A 218 -5.23 21.29 -6.68
N LEU A 219 -4.25 21.67 -5.87
CA LEU A 219 -4.09 21.12 -4.52
C LEU A 219 -5.30 21.42 -3.60
N ASP A 220 -5.90 22.59 -3.73
CA ASP A 220 -7.10 22.98 -2.99
C ASP A 220 -8.35 22.14 -3.34
N GLN A 221 -8.35 21.48 -4.49
CA GLN A 221 -9.39 20.53 -4.89
C GLN A 221 -9.09 19.11 -4.42
N VAL A 222 -7.81 18.79 -4.21
CA VAL A 222 -7.34 17.49 -3.76
C VAL A 222 -7.45 17.35 -2.25
N LEU A 223 -7.13 18.41 -1.50
CA LEU A 223 -7.16 18.38 -0.04
C LEU A 223 -8.57 18.56 0.51
N GLU A 224 -8.82 17.98 1.66
CA GLU A 224 -10.01 18.30 2.44
C GLU A 224 -9.94 19.74 2.91
N GLN A 225 -11.04 20.46 2.75
CA GLN A 225 -11.16 21.78 3.35
C GLN A 225 -11.36 21.58 4.87
N PRO A 226 -10.69 22.37 5.73
CA PRO A 226 -10.98 22.35 7.15
C PRO A 226 -12.47 22.68 7.34
N ASP A 227 -13.11 21.92 8.20
CA ASP A 227 -14.51 22.18 8.58
C ASP A 227 -14.54 23.50 9.35
N ILE A 228 -14.64 24.62 8.62
CA ILE A 228 -14.90 25.93 9.19
C ILE A 228 -16.37 25.92 9.57
N GLY A 229 -16.67 25.29 10.73
CA GLY A 229 -18.02 25.32 11.29
C GLY A 229 -18.55 26.74 11.21
N GLU A 230 -19.74 26.89 10.63
CA GLU A 230 -20.45 28.17 10.59
C GLU A 230 -20.57 28.68 12.03
N ALA A 231 -19.92 29.84 12.27
CA ALA A 231 -19.92 30.52 13.55
C ALA A 231 -21.25 31.29 13.73
#